data_4bf5cb13d04cf285d533ed2d7973ba52
#
_entry.id   4bf5cb13d04cf285d533ed2d7973ba52
#
_cell.length_a   1.000
_cell.length_b   1.000
_cell.length_c   1.000
_cell.angle_alpha   90.00
_cell.angle_beta   90.00
_cell.angle_gamma   90.00
#
_symmetry.space_group_name_H-M   'P 1'
#
loop_
_entity.id
_entity.type
_entity.pdbx_description
1 polymer ?
#
loop_
_entity_poly.entity_id
_entity_poly.type
_entity_poly.pdbx_seq_one_letter_code
_entity_poly.pdbx_strand_id
1 'polypeptide(L)'
;MKKRVLLFSAAAVLCILAGLTAYHCSFPLDADRNGLEPAALQWFNRGRSVPYEADRLQLYQSVTVGSRTYVPLELDGRLGYLCLSRGFTGRYKFDHSGHGTGSFCNGVVESGGERMLLFEGRNGDGRIARAVFSPEGGGPYALDIPASPVFLVSAPADDTVSTGPISIEKIAFYDSQGRDITESLDLSGGTIQ
;
A
#
# COMPACT_ATOMS: atom_id res chain seq x y z
N MET A 1 35.98 -11.35 -40.74
CA MET A 1 35.80 -10.80 -39.38
C MET A 1 34.66 -9.78 -39.28
N LYS A 2 34.57 -8.73 -40.10
CA LYS A 2 33.57 -7.66 -40.03
C LYS A 2 32.10 -8.13 -40.00
N LYS A 3 31.71 -9.13 -40.85
CA LYS A 3 30.32 -9.65 -40.88
C LYS A 3 29.91 -10.35 -39.58
N ARG A 4 30.81 -11.08 -38.91
CA ARG A 4 30.53 -11.74 -37.62
C ARG A 4 30.35 -10.72 -36.50
N VAL A 5 31.18 -9.69 -36.46
CA VAL A 5 31.02 -8.60 -35.46
C VAL A 5 29.70 -7.88 -35.63
N LEU A 6 29.30 -7.59 -36.88
CA LEU A 6 28.01 -6.95 -37.17
C LEU A 6 26.82 -7.82 -36.70
N LEU A 7 26.88 -9.13 -36.94
CA LEU A 7 25.84 -10.09 -36.49
C LEU A 7 25.74 -10.15 -34.97
N PHE A 8 26.87 -10.20 -34.25
CA PHE A 8 26.88 -10.19 -32.79
C PHE A 8 26.34 -8.87 -32.23
N SER A 9 26.69 -7.72 -32.82
CA SER A 9 26.15 -6.42 -32.41
C SER A 9 24.65 -6.31 -32.63
N ALA A 10 24.15 -6.79 -33.78
CA ALA A 10 22.71 -6.81 -34.06
C ALA A 10 21.95 -7.72 -33.09
N ALA A 11 22.47 -8.90 -32.78
CA ALA A 11 21.89 -9.81 -31.82
C ALA A 11 21.85 -9.21 -30.40
N ALA A 12 22.93 -8.55 -29.96
CA ALA A 12 22.99 -7.87 -28.68
C ALA A 12 21.94 -6.76 -28.56
N VAL A 13 21.79 -5.93 -29.61
CA VAL A 13 20.77 -4.88 -29.65
C VAL A 13 19.36 -5.47 -29.57
N LEU A 14 19.08 -6.54 -30.31
CA LEU A 14 17.78 -7.22 -30.25
C LEU A 14 17.49 -7.79 -28.85
N CYS A 15 18.47 -8.38 -28.18
CA CYS A 15 18.30 -8.88 -26.81
C CYS A 15 18.02 -7.74 -25.82
N ILE A 16 18.70 -6.60 -25.96
CA ILE A 16 18.47 -5.42 -25.12
C ILE A 16 17.05 -4.88 -25.36
N LEU A 17 16.63 -4.73 -26.61
CA LEU A 17 15.29 -4.26 -26.95
C LEU A 17 14.21 -5.21 -26.42
N ALA A 18 14.39 -6.52 -26.57
CA ALA A 18 13.49 -7.53 -26.04
C ALA A 18 13.41 -7.45 -24.50
N GLY A 19 14.56 -7.30 -23.83
CA GLY A 19 14.63 -7.13 -22.39
C GLY A 19 13.92 -5.87 -21.90
N LEU A 20 14.13 -4.74 -22.56
CA LEU A 20 13.43 -3.48 -22.25
C LEU A 20 11.91 -3.61 -22.47
N THR A 21 11.49 -4.23 -23.56
CA THR A 21 10.06 -4.45 -23.84
C THR A 21 9.45 -5.34 -22.77
N ALA A 22 10.09 -6.47 -22.43
CA ALA A 22 9.62 -7.36 -21.37
C ALA A 22 9.53 -6.64 -20.02
N TYR A 23 10.52 -5.79 -19.70
CA TYR A 23 10.51 -4.98 -18.50
C TYR A 23 9.32 -3.98 -18.49
N HIS A 24 9.09 -3.24 -19.59
CA HIS A 24 7.95 -2.32 -19.69
C HIS A 24 6.60 -3.03 -19.56
N CYS A 25 6.47 -4.23 -20.13
CA CYS A 25 5.26 -5.05 -19.94
C CYS A 25 5.08 -5.51 -18.48
N SER A 26 6.18 -5.77 -17.77
CA SER A 26 6.15 -6.21 -16.37
C SER A 26 5.91 -5.05 -15.39
N PHE A 27 6.32 -3.83 -15.73
CA PHE A 27 6.14 -2.61 -14.93
C PHE A 27 5.37 -1.57 -15.76
N PRO A 28 4.05 -1.76 -15.92
CA PRO A 28 3.25 -0.96 -16.86
C PRO A 28 2.98 0.47 -16.39
N LEU A 29 3.05 0.75 -15.07
CA LEU A 29 2.73 2.06 -14.50
C LEU A 29 3.94 2.99 -14.55
N ASP A 30 3.74 4.24 -14.94
CA ASP A 30 4.79 5.25 -14.98
C ASP A 30 5.24 5.69 -13.58
N ALA A 31 6.41 6.32 -13.49
CA ALA A 31 7.00 6.75 -12.22
C ALA A 31 6.16 7.78 -11.46
N ASP A 32 5.44 8.64 -12.18
CA ASP A 32 4.50 9.63 -11.65
C ASP A 32 3.11 9.02 -11.33
N ARG A 33 2.93 7.73 -11.62
CA ARG A 33 1.68 7.00 -11.41
C ARG A 33 0.48 7.55 -12.20
N ASN A 34 0.73 8.28 -13.28
CA ASN A 34 -0.32 8.68 -14.21
C ASN A 34 -1.09 7.44 -14.69
N GLY A 35 -2.40 7.51 -14.65
CA GLY A 35 -3.24 6.38 -15.02
C GLY A 35 -3.36 5.28 -13.94
N LEU A 36 -2.90 5.53 -12.70
CA LEU A 36 -3.01 4.55 -11.61
C LEU A 36 -4.47 4.14 -11.34
N GLU A 37 -5.39 5.11 -11.31
CA GLU A 37 -6.80 4.84 -11.01
C GLU A 37 -7.47 3.91 -12.03
N PRO A 38 -7.43 4.16 -13.36
CA PRO A 38 -7.98 3.23 -14.34
C PRO A 38 -7.26 1.87 -14.35
N ALA A 39 -5.95 1.83 -14.10
CA ALA A 39 -5.20 0.58 -14.00
C ALA A 39 -5.57 -0.20 -12.73
N ALA A 40 -5.82 0.47 -11.61
CA ALA A 40 -6.30 -0.14 -10.37
C ALA A 40 -7.71 -0.72 -10.55
N LEU A 41 -8.59 0.02 -11.21
CA LEU A 41 -9.92 -0.47 -11.53
C LEU A 41 -9.86 -1.75 -12.39
N GLN A 42 -8.99 -1.76 -13.39
CA GLN A 42 -8.74 -2.95 -14.22
C GLN A 42 -8.18 -4.11 -13.37
N TRP A 43 -7.27 -3.82 -12.43
CA TRP A 43 -6.72 -4.81 -11.50
C TRP A 43 -7.81 -5.47 -10.67
N PHE A 44 -8.72 -4.69 -10.05
CA PHE A 44 -9.81 -5.20 -9.23
C PHE A 44 -10.89 -5.92 -10.04
N ASN A 45 -11.05 -5.59 -11.32
CA ASN A 45 -12.03 -6.21 -12.20
C ASN A 45 -11.54 -7.51 -12.86
N ARG A 46 -10.29 -7.93 -12.63
CA ARG A 46 -9.76 -9.20 -13.18
C ARG A 46 -10.58 -10.39 -12.71
N GLY A 47 -11.12 -11.15 -13.67
CA GLY A 47 -11.87 -12.37 -13.40
C GLY A 47 -13.24 -12.17 -12.76
N ARG A 48 -13.75 -10.94 -12.68
CA ARG A 48 -15.09 -10.65 -12.14
C ARG A 48 -16.15 -10.75 -13.26
N SER A 49 -17.26 -11.40 -12.94
CA SER A 49 -18.44 -11.43 -13.81
C SER A 49 -19.21 -10.11 -13.80
N VAL A 50 -19.19 -9.40 -12.67
CA VAL A 50 -19.76 -8.06 -12.52
C VAL A 50 -18.63 -7.10 -12.15
N PRO A 51 -18.19 -6.24 -13.08
CA PRO A 51 -17.11 -5.30 -12.81
C PRO A 51 -17.55 -4.16 -11.89
N TYR A 52 -16.61 -3.59 -11.15
CA TYR A 52 -16.79 -2.31 -10.48
C TYR A 52 -16.77 -1.19 -11.52
N GLU A 53 -17.58 -0.16 -11.30
CA GLU A 53 -17.59 1.08 -12.08
C GLU A 53 -16.53 2.04 -11.56
N ALA A 54 -16.12 3.00 -12.39
CA ALA A 54 -15.01 3.91 -12.05
C ALA A 54 -15.34 4.82 -10.84
N ASP A 55 -16.59 5.23 -10.68
CA ASP A 55 -17.06 6.05 -9.57
C ASP A 55 -17.09 5.31 -8.21
N ARG A 56 -16.86 4.00 -8.23
CA ARG A 56 -16.77 3.15 -7.03
C ARG A 56 -15.37 3.02 -6.47
N LEU A 57 -14.35 3.49 -7.17
CA LEU A 57 -12.95 3.48 -6.73
C LEU A 57 -12.51 4.90 -6.40
N GLN A 58 -11.98 5.08 -5.19
CA GLN A 58 -11.31 6.31 -4.77
C GLN A 58 -9.94 5.97 -4.20
N LEU A 59 -8.89 6.62 -4.69
CA LEU A 59 -7.52 6.46 -4.21
C LEU A 59 -7.13 7.65 -3.31
N TYR A 60 -6.34 7.38 -2.28
CA TYR A 60 -5.89 8.39 -1.31
C TYR A 60 -4.36 8.51 -1.30
N GLN A 61 -3.84 9.36 -0.41
CA GLN A 61 -2.41 9.62 -0.30
C GLN A 61 -1.64 8.37 0.13
N SER A 62 -0.62 8.02 -0.65
CA SER A 62 0.17 6.81 -0.45
C SER A 62 1.36 7.00 0.48
N VAL A 63 1.82 5.87 1.06
CA VAL A 63 3.07 5.76 1.83
C VAL A 63 4.02 4.81 1.09
N THR A 64 5.31 5.17 1.04
CA THR A 64 6.35 4.32 0.44
C THR A 64 7.24 3.74 1.54
N VAL A 65 7.51 2.44 1.47
CA VAL A 65 8.41 1.69 2.34
C VAL A 65 9.41 0.96 1.45
N GLY A 66 10.65 1.37 1.44
CA GLY A 66 11.68 0.81 0.57
C GLY A 66 11.30 0.87 -0.90
N SER A 67 11.12 -0.28 -1.53
CA SER A 67 10.71 -0.41 -2.94
C SER A 67 9.21 -0.59 -3.14
N ARG A 68 8.41 -0.60 -2.08
CA ARG A 68 6.95 -0.77 -2.12
C ARG A 68 6.23 0.53 -1.83
N THR A 69 5.12 0.77 -2.51
CA THR A 69 4.22 1.91 -2.26
C THR A 69 2.84 1.39 -1.95
N TYR A 70 2.32 1.74 -0.79
CA TYR A 70 0.98 1.39 -0.33
C TYR A 70 0.05 2.56 -0.60
N VAL A 71 -1.01 2.32 -1.33
CA VAL A 71 -2.01 3.31 -1.74
C VAL A 71 -3.34 2.93 -1.10
N PRO A 72 -3.79 3.67 -0.08
CA PRO A 72 -5.10 3.43 0.51
C PRO A 72 -6.20 3.75 -0.49
N LEU A 73 -7.30 3.03 -0.40
CA LEU A 73 -8.43 3.20 -1.31
C LEU A 73 -9.77 2.90 -0.64
N GLU A 74 -10.82 3.41 -1.24
CA GLU A 74 -12.16 2.88 -1.09
C GLU A 74 -12.62 2.25 -2.39
N LEU A 75 -13.17 1.04 -2.32
CA LEU A 75 -13.75 0.32 -3.43
C LEU A 75 -15.15 -0.14 -3.04
N ASP A 76 -16.15 0.41 -3.72
CA ASP A 76 -17.58 0.16 -3.42
C ASP A 76 -17.91 0.37 -1.92
N GLY A 77 -17.40 1.46 -1.35
CA GLY A 77 -17.58 1.83 0.05
C GLY A 77 -16.78 0.97 1.04
N ARG A 78 -15.88 0.11 0.58
CA ARG A 78 -15.02 -0.74 1.42
C ARG A 78 -13.61 -0.21 1.45
N LEU A 79 -13.05 -0.12 2.65
CA LEU A 79 -11.66 0.26 2.86
C LEU A 79 -10.72 -0.82 2.32
N GLY A 80 -9.60 -0.40 1.74
CA GLY A 80 -8.58 -1.31 1.26
C GLY A 80 -7.33 -0.59 0.77
N TYR A 81 -6.36 -1.36 0.30
CA TYR A 81 -5.10 -0.83 -0.20
C TYR A 81 -4.64 -1.55 -1.46
N LEU A 82 -3.80 -0.85 -2.23
CA LEU A 82 -2.96 -1.40 -3.28
C LEU A 82 -1.51 -1.34 -2.84
N CYS A 83 -0.78 -2.43 -3.02
CA CYS A 83 0.67 -2.44 -2.94
C CYS A 83 1.27 -2.45 -4.35
N LEU A 84 2.15 -1.48 -4.60
CA LEU A 84 2.88 -1.32 -5.85
C LEU A 84 4.36 -1.60 -5.59
N SER A 85 4.99 -2.43 -6.43
CA SER A 85 6.44 -2.64 -6.41
C SER A 85 7.12 -1.74 -7.43
N ARG A 86 8.18 -1.02 -6.99
CA ARG A 86 8.97 -0.13 -7.83
C ARG A 86 10.09 -0.91 -8.51
N GLY A 87 10.18 -0.77 -9.83
CA GLY A 87 11.28 -1.31 -10.62
C GLY A 87 12.51 -0.39 -10.65
N PHE A 88 13.61 -0.84 -11.27
CA PHE A 88 14.89 -0.11 -11.31
C PHE A 88 14.85 1.19 -12.13
N THR A 89 13.92 1.33 -13.08
CA THR A 89 13.69 2.59 -13.83
C THR A 89 12.73 3.54 -13.15
N GLY A 90 12.23 3.18 -11.94
CA GLY A 90 11.23 3.95 -11.22
C GLY A 90 9.78 3.65 -11.61
N ARG A 91 9.54 2.82 -12.64
CA ARG A 91 8.21 2.34 -13.01
C ARG A 91 7.65 1.39 -11.94
N TYR A 92 6.33 1.24 -11.92
CA TYR A 92 5.64 0.40 -10.93
C TYR A 92 4.87 -0.74 -11.58
N LYS A 93 4.67 -1.81 -10.80
CA LYS A 93 3.72 -2.88 -11.06
C LYS A 93 2.83 -3.09 -9.85
N PHE A 94 1.63 -3.60 -10.08
CA PHE A 94 0.81 -4.13 -8.99
C PHE A 94 1.48 -5.36 -8.39
N ASP A 95 1.59 -5.40 -7.09
CA ASP A 95 2.12 -6.55 -6.33
C ASP A 95 0.94 -7.34 -5.75
N HIS A 96 0.24 -6.73 -4.82
CA HIS A 96 -0.96 -7.30 -4.22
C HIS A 96 -1.95 -6.19 -3.81
N SER A 97 -3.12 -6.59 -3.37
CA SER A 97 -4.14 -5.70 -2.84
C SER A 97 -4.96 -6.40 -1.78
N GLY A 98 -5.49 -5.63 -0.85
CA GLY A 98 -6.46 -6.09 0.13
C GLY A 98 -7.62 -5.12 0.21
N HIS A 99 -8.82 -5.61 0.40
CA HIS A 99 -9.99 -4.80 0.74
C HIS A 99 -10.94 -5.62 1.60
N GLY A 100 -11.64 -4.95 2.49
CA GLY A 100 -12.51 -5.60 3.47
C GLY A 100 -13.67 -4.73 3.90
N THR A 101 -14.42 -5.22 4.89
CA THR A 101 -15.54 -4.52 5.51
C THR A 101 -15.14 -3.76 6.76
N GLY A 102 -13.89 -3.86 7.19
CA GLY A 102 -13.41 -3.24 8.41
C GLY A 102 -13.24 -1.72 8.31
N SER A 103 -13.27 -1.05 9.46
CA SER A 103 -13.01 0.38 9.57
C SER A 103 -11.52 0.71 9.63
N PHE A 104 -10.68 -0.28 9.94
CA PHE A 104 -9.23 -0.13 10.08
C PHE A 104 -8.48 -1.33 9.50
N CYS A 105 -7.30 -1.06 8.94
CA CYS A 105 -6.32 -2.07 8.51
C CYS A 105 -4.95 -1.71 9.09
N ASN A 106 -4.19 -2.70 9.56
CA ASN A 106 -2.85 -2.47 10.05
C ASN A 106 -1.92 -3.63 9.71
N GLY A 107 -0.63 -3.36 9.74
CA GLY A 107 0.38 -4.39 9.59
C GLY A 107 1.79 -3.84 9.70
N VAL A 108 2.71 -4.67 10.20
CA VAL A 108 4.14 -4.42 10.10
C VAL A 108 4.64 -5.03 8.81
N VAL A 109 5.16 -4.18 7.93
CA VAL A 109 5.68 -4.57 6.62
C VAL A 109 7.18 -4.35 6.55
N GLU A 110 7.85 -5.15 5.70
CA GLU A 110 9.29 -5.00 5.46
C GLU A 110 9.56 -4.93 3.96
N SER A 111 10.35 -3.95 3.55
CA SER A 111 10.76 -3.78 2.16
C SER A 111 12.08 -3.04 2.06
N GLY A 112 13.05 -3.61 1.30
CA GLY A 112 14.35 -2.97 1.10
C GLY A 112 15.18 -2.77 2.36
N GLY A 113 14.94 -3.55 3.42
CA GLY A 113 15.59 -3.42 4.73
C GLY A 113 14.93 -2.37 5.64
N GLU A 114 13.85 -1.75 5.20
CA GLU A 114 13.03 -0.86 6.02
C GLU A 114 11.85 -1.64 6.59
N ARG A 115 11.65 -1.56 7.91
CA ARG A 115 10.50 -2.14 8.60
C ARG A 115 9.61 -1.05 9.14
N MET A 116 8.33 -1.07 8.77
CA MET A 116 7.38 -0.02 9.08
C MET A 116 6.07 -0.61 9.59
N LEU A 117 5.53 -0.04 10.63
CA LEU A 117 4.12 -0.18 10.98
C LEU A 117 3.30 0.70 10.03
N LEU A 118 2.36 0.11 9.33
CA LEU A 118 1.36 0.81 8.53
C LEU A 118 0.01 0.73 9.24
N PHE A 119 -0.71 1.84 9.26
CA PHE A 119 -2.06 1.91 9.79
C PHE A 119 -2.95 2.74 8.88
N GLU A 120 -3.98 2.09 8.35
CA GLU A 120 -5.00 2.64 7.48
C GLU A 120 -6.34 2.64 8.18
N GLY A 121 -7.15 3.66 7.98
CA GLY A 121 -8.45 3.71 8.61
C GLY A 121 -9.36 4.81 8.11
N ARG A 122 -10.58 4.79 8.63
CA ARG A 122 -11.59 5.83 8.45
C ARG A 122 -11.59 6.78 9.65
N ASN A 123 -11.59 8.08 9.37
CA ASN A 123 -11.72 9.14 10.37
C ASN A 123 -12.65 10.24 9.84
N GLY A 124 -13.83 9.84 9.34
CA GLY A 124 -14.75 10.72 8.64
C GLY A 124 -15.34 11.85 9.50
N ASP A 125 -15.45 11.65 10.80
CA ASP A 125 -15.86 12.65 11.79
C ASP A 125 -14.67 13.41 12.40
N GLY A 126 -13.42 13.04 12.04
CA GLY A 126 -12.21 13.71 12.48
C GLY A 126 -11.90 13.57 13.97
N ARG A 127 -12.60 12.69 14.69
CA ARG A 127 -12.47 12.59 16.15
C ARG A 127 -11.25 11.83 16.63
N ILE A 128 -10.64 10.99 15.78
CA ILE A 128 -9.40 10.27 16.11
C ILE A 128 -8.22 11.19 15.81
N ALA A 129 -7.45 11.54 16.84
CA ALA A 129 -6.23 12.36 16.67
C ALA A 129 -4.96 11.54 16.80
N ARG A 130 -5.02 10.40 17.50
CA ARG A 130 -3.86 9.53 17.73
C ARG A 130 -4.27 8.09 17.91
N ALA A 131 -3.44 7.17 17.39
CA ALA A 131 -3.50 5.74 17.69
C ALA A 131 -2.19 5.30 18.35
N VAL A 132 -2.29 4.45 19.38
CA VAL A 132 -1.12 3.89 20.11
C VAL A 132 -1.17 2.38 19.96
N PHE A 133 -0.14 1.82 19.37
CA PHE A 133 0.04 0.38 19.15
C PHE A 133 0.99 -0.17 20.21
N SER A 134 0.64 -1.31 20.80
CA SER A 134 1.44 -2.04 21.76
C SER A 134 1.73 -3.46 21.30
N PRO A 135 2.54 -3.66 20.24
CA PRO A 135 2.83 -4.99 19.71
C PRO A 135 3.69 -5.80 20.67
N GLU A 136 3.73 -7.10 20.47
CA GLU A 136 4.71 -7.97 21.15
C GLU A 136 6.08 -7.77 20.53
N GLY A 137 7.10 -7.71 21.38
CA GLY A 137 8.51 -7.58 20.98
C GLY A 137 8.98 -6.16 20.68
N GLY A 138 8.13 -5.14 20.81
CA GLY A 138 8.51 -3.73 20.58
C GLY A 138 7.92 -2.78 21.60
N GLY A 139 8.37 -1.52 21.54
CA GLY A 139 7.81 -0.43 22.34
C GLY A 139 6.43 0.01 21.83
N PRO A 140 5.73 0.90 22.57
CA PRO A 140 4.52 1.50 22.06
C PRO A 140 4.85 2.45 20.89
N TYR A 141 4.08 2.33 19.79
CA TYR A 141 4.16 3.23 18.65
C TYR A 141 2.97 4.18 18.66
N ALA A 142 3.22 5.46 18.75
CA ALA A 142 2.20 6.50 18.69
C ALA A 142 2.16 7.10 17.28
N LEU A 143 1.00 7.03 16.63
CA LEU A 143 0.75 7.56 15.30
C LEU A 143 -0.26 8.70 15.40
N ASP A 144 0.11 9.89 14.94
CA ASP A 144 -0.83 10.99 14.78
C ASP A 144 -1.70 10.75 13.55
N ILE A 145 -3.01 10.84 13.73
CA ILE A 145 -4.01 10.55 12.71
C ILE A 145 -4.52 11.86 12.12
N PRO A 146 -4.42 12.05 10.80
CA PRO A 146 -4.92 13.25 10.16
C PRO A 146 -6.45 13.30 10.19
N ALA A 147 -7.00 14.52 10.23
CA ALA A 147 -8.43 14.76 10.08
C ALA A 147 -8.83 14.60 8.61
N SER A 148 -8.78 13.37 8.10
CA SER A 148 -9.10 12.98 6.73
C SER A 148 -10.10 11.82 6.77
N PRO A 149 -11.10 11.77 5.85
CA PRO A 149 -12.07 10.69 5.80
C PRO A 149 -11.42 9.29 5.75
N VAL A 150 -10.36 9.15 4.98
CA VAL A 150 -9.50 7.96 4.92
C VAL A 150 -8.07 8.40 5.10
N PHE A 151 -7.30 7.66 5.86
CA PHE A 151 -5.89 7.93 6.12
C PHE A 151 -5.06 6.65 5.99
N LEU A 152 -3.78 6.84 5.67
CA LEU A 152 -2.71 5.86 5.85
C LEU A 152 -1.54 6.59 6.51
N VAL A 153 -1.15 6.12 7.68
CA VAL A 153 0.00 6.63 8.43
C VAL A 153 1.00 5.52 8.69
N SER A 154 2.24 5.89 8.97
CA SER A 154 3.30 4.92 9.20
C SER A 154 4.27 5.38 10.29
N ALA A 155 4.89 4.42 10.95
CA ALA A 155 6.05 4.64 11.84
C ALA A 155 7.09 3.55 11.60
N PRO A 156 8.40 3.84 11.82
CA PRO A 156 9.42 2.81 11.89
C PRO A 156 9.06 1.78 12.96
N ALA A 157 9.22 0.50 12.64
CA ALA A 157 8.99 -0.59 13.56
C ALA A 157 10.32 -1.26 13.93
N ASP A 158 10.47 -1.68 15.18
CA ASP A 158 11.66 -2.38 15.66
C ASP A 158 11.81 -3.74 14.97
N ASP A 159 13.05 -4.20 14.78
CA ASP A 159 13.36 -5.48 14.17
C ASP A 159 12.82 -6.68 14.97
N THR A 160 12.54 -6.47 16.25
CA THR A 160 11.97 -7.46 17.17
C THR A 160 10.46 -7.65 16.99
N VAL A 161 9.77 -6.71 16.34
CA VAL A 161 8.34 -6.84 16.05
C VAL A 161 8.16 -7.71 14.81
N SER A 162 7.35 -8.76 14.92
CA SER A 162 7.05 -9.64 13.80
C SER A 162 6.32 -8.89 12.68
N THR A 163 6.64 -9.21 11.41
CA THR A 163 5.85 -8.74 10.27
C THR A 163 4.45 -9.35 10.30
N GLY A 164 3.47 -8.57 9.84
CA GLY A 164 2.07 -8.99 9.83
C GLY A 164 1.17 -8.08 10.68
N PRO A 165 -0.08 -8.47 10.91
CA PRO A 165 -1.05 -7.66 11.63
C PRO A 165 -0.74 -7.57 13.13
N ILE A 166 -1.02 -6.41 13.72
CA ILE A 166 -1.11 -6.25 15.16
C ILE A 166 -2.58 -6.42 15.56
N SER A 167 -2.83 -7.21 16.61
CA SER A 167 -4.20 -7.39 17.11
C SER A 167 -4.82 -6.05 17.46
N ILE A 168 -6.06 -5.83 17.05
CA ILE A 168 -6.81 -4.59 17.30
C ILE A 168 -6.94 -4.30 18.80
N GLU A 169 -6.97 -5.32 19.65
CA GLU A 169 -7.00 -5.21 21.11
C GLU A 169 -5.76 -4.55 21.70
N LYS A 170 -4.68 -4.48 20.92
CA LYS A 170 -3.40 -3.82 21.29
C LYS A 170 -3.30 -2.40 20.73
N ILE A 171 -4.41 -1.82 20.28
CA ILE A 171 -4.49 -0.48 19.73
C ILE A 171 -5.45 0.36 20.58
N ALA A 172 -4.93 1.46 21.12
CA ALA A 172 -5.73 2.46 21.83
C ALA A 172 -5.86 3.73 20.97
N PHE A 173 -7.04 4.33 20.96
CA PHE A 173 -7.35 5.51 20.17
C PHE A 173 -7.67 6.70 21.08
N TYR A 174 -7.13 7.86 20.70
CA TYR A 174 -7.28 9.09 21.45
C TYR A 174 -7.80 10.23 20.59
N ASP A 175 -8.66 11.07 21.20
CA ASP A 175 -9.10 12.32 20.58
C ASP A 175 -8.04 13.44 20.69
N SER A 176 -8.34 14.62 20.14
CA SER A 176 -7.46 15.80 20.17
C SER A 176 -7.24 16.36 21.57
N GLN A 177 -8.03 15.95 22.57
CA GLN A 177 -7.88 16.32 23.98
C GLN A 177 -7.10 15.25 24.77
N GLY A 178 -6.66 14.17 24.10
CA GLY A 178 -5.95 13.06 24.73
C GLY A 178 -6.85 12.10 25.53
N ARG A 179 -8.16 12.16 25.34
CA ARG A 179 -9.08 11.23 25.99
C ARG A 179 -9.12 9.93 25.20
N ASP A 180 -9.11 8.80 25.90
CA ASP A 180 -9.29 7.48 25.30
C ASP A 180 -10.73 7.35 24.78
N ILE A 181 -10.85 7.06 23.48
CA ILE A 181 -12.13 6.87 22.79
C ILE A 181 -12.27 5.47 22.19
N THR A 182 -11.38 4.55 22.53
CA THR A 182 -11.28 3.20 21.94
C THR A 182 -12.60 2.45 21.97
N GLU A 183 -13.27 2.43 23.14
CA GLU A 183 -14.55 1.72 23.32
C GLU A 183 -15.70 2.34 22.52
N SER A 184 -15.56 3.59 22.06
CA SER A 184 -16.59 4.30 21.29
C SER A 184 -16.48 4.09 19.77
N LEU A 185 -15.46 3.36 19.30
CA LEU A 185 -15.19 3.12 17.89
C LEU A 185 -15.68 1.74 17.45
N ASP A 186 -16.14 1.67 16.19
CA ASP A 186 -16.30 0.37 15.53
C ASP A 186 -14.91 -0.13 15.10
N LEU A 187 -14.35 -1.05 15.88
CA LEU A 187 -13.01 -1.61 15.68
C LEU A 187 -12.99 -2.81 14.73
N SER A 188 -13.98 -2.96 13.86
CA SER A 188 -13.90 -3.95 12.80
C SER A 188 -12.65 -3.71 11.94
N GLY A 189 -11.77 -4.69 11.84
CA GLY A 189 -10.44 -4.53 11.29
C GLY A 189 -10.09 -5.52 10.17
N GLY A 190 -9.12 -5.12 9.34
CA GLY A 190 -8.44 -5.91 8.33
C GLY A 190 -6.92 -5.91 8.53
N THR A 191 -6.21 -6.59 7.64
CA THR A 191 -4.75 -6.75 7.69
C THR A 191 -4.09 -6.13 6.48
N ILE A 192 -2.97 -5.41 6.68
CA ILE A 192 -2.01 -5.01 5.65
C ILE A 192 -0.88 -6.05 5.62
N GLN A 193 -0.55 -6.56 4.44
CA GLN A 193 0.51 -7.55 4.20
C GLN A 193 1.63 -6.98 3.30
#